data_7ed9080bcdff8d445de74c654d0e9a53
#
_entry.id   7ed9080bcdff8d445de74c654d0e9a53
#
_cell.length_a   1.000
_cell.length_b   1.000
_cell.length_c   1.000
_cell.angle_alpha   90.00
_cell.angle_beta   90.00
_cell.angle_gamma   90.00
#
_symmetry.space_group_name_H-M   'P 1'
#
loop_
_entity.id
_entity.type
_entity.pdbx_description
1 polymer ?
#
loop_
_entity_poly.entity_id
_entity_poly.type
_entity_poly.pdbx_seq_one_letter_code
_entity_poly.pdbx_strand_id
1 'polypeptide(L)'
;RRGEVSRFAGMKEEILIAPAMAIERGHNIVDEYGHSALCAVFFMVRPMAVPDDIQQKGSKLNGFVEAHCHRGPQESLFAYNVRIRQFAAQQWAKMSKSKSFGLAELDTEERKDVVATLFVLILQIFGRLARVTDVTKPEPHVYFIDGAFRGREEKQGDFDCLSELGRYLDALMTCKDSAEIAETLYAPFYKAYRKDIPYES
;
A
#
# COMPACT_ATOMS: atom_id res chain seq x y z
N ARG A 1 20.74 2.81 9.88
CA ARG A 1 20.96 3.72 8.70
C ARG A 1 20.54 2.96 7.45
N ARG A 2 20.01 3.65 6.40
CA ARG A 2 19.51 3.01 5.18
C ARG A 2 20.52 2.03 4.54
N GLY A 3 21.82 2.32 4.58
CA GLY A 3 22.87 1.47 4.00
C GLY A 3 23.17 0.17 4.75
N GLU A 4 22.63 -0.03 5.94
CA GLU A 4 22.87 -1.23 6.75
C GLU A 4 21.92 -2.38 6.38
N VAL A 5 20.75 -2.07 5.87
CA VAL A 5 19.74 -3.06 5.46
C VAL A 5 20.26 -3.96 4.34
N SER A 6 20.99 -3.41 3.37
CA SER A 6 21.56 -4.18 2.25
C SER A 6 22.67 -5.14 2.66
N ARG A 7 23.27 -4.93 3.83
CA ARG A 7 24.33 -5.80 4.35
C ARG A 7 23.81 -7.02 5.08
N PHE A 8 22.50 -7.04 5.40
CA PHE A 8 21.89 -8.11 6.19
C PHE A 8 22.16 -9.50 5.59
N ALA A 9 22.10 -9.64 4.27
CA ALA A 9 22.33 -10.92 3.59
C ALA A 9 23.70 -11.54 3.85
N GLY A 10 24.73 -10.71 4.16
CA GLY A 10 26.08 -11.16 4.50
C GLY A 10 26.35 -11.24 6.01
N MET A 11 25.35 -10.98 6.84
CA MET A 11 25.46 -11.05 8.29
C MET A 11 25.11 -12.46 8.79
N LYS A 12 25.46 -12.74 10.05
CA LYS A 12 25.11 -14.01 10.72
C LYS A 12 23.75 -13.96 11.42
N GLU A 13 23.17 -12.77 11.48
CA GLU A 13 21.88 -12.52 12.10
C GLU A 13 20.75 -13.12 11.27
N GLU A 14 19.78 -13.74 11.94
CA GLU A 14 18.63 -14.39 11.31
C GLU A 14 17.42 -13.49 11.24
N ILE A 15 17.39 -12.39 11.99
CA ILE A 15 16.26 -11.48 12.11
C ILE A 15 16.67 -10.05 11.79
N LEU A 16 15.96 -9.43 10.84
CA LEU A 16 16.06 -8.01 10.54
C LEU A 16 14.84 -7.27 11.07
N ILE A 17 15.04 -6.35 12.00
CA ILE A 17 13.99 -5.45 12.48
C ILE A 17 14.24 -4.07 11.89
N ALA A 18 13.30 -3.58 11.09
CA ALA A 18 13.43 -2.29 10.43
C ALA A 18 12.06 -1.63 10.20
N PRO A 19 12.01 -0.27 10.13
CA PRO A 19 10.82 0.43 9.68
C PRO A 19 10.45 0.02 8.25
N ALA A 20 9.16 -0.13 7.95
CA ALA A 20 8.69 -0.50 6.61
C ALA A 20 9.27 0.39 5.51
N MET A 21 9.30 1.70 5.72
CA MET A 21 9.90 2.69 4.80
C MET A 21 11.40 2.49 4.53
N ALA A 22 12.12 1.80 5.41
CA ALA A 22 13.53 1.50 5.19
C ALA A 22 13.72 0.30 4.25
N ILE A 23 12.71 -0.54 4.12
CA ILE A 23 12.75 -1.78 3.32
C ILE A 23 12.00 -1.61 2.00
N GLU A 24 10.95 -0.77 1.93
CA GLU A 24 10.05 -0.67 0.77
C GLU A 24 10.75 -0.29 -0.53
N ARG A 25 11.78 0.56 -0.48
CA ARG A 25 12.46 1.08 -1.69
C ARG A 25 13.97 0.94 -1.63
N GLY A 26 14.55 0.62 -2.77
CA GLY A 26 15.98 0.82 -3.05
C GLY A 26 16.96 -0.20 -2.47
N HIS A 27 16.51 -1.23 -1.72
CA HIS A 27 17.40 -2.23 -1.16
C HIS A 27 17.24 -3.59 -1.82
N ASN A 28 18.36 -4.17 -2.18
CA ASN A 28 18.42 -5.53 -2.68
C ASN A 28 18.98 -6.41 -1.55
N ILE A 29 18.10 -7.11 -0.84
CA ILE A 29 18.46 -7.98 0.27
C ILE A 29 18.57 -9.40 -0.28
N VAL A 30 19.65 -9.66 -0.98
CA VAL A 30 19.91 -10.93 -1.66
C VAL A 30 21.26 -11.50 -1.22
N ASP A 31 21.37 -12.83 -1.22
CA ASP A 31 22.60 -13.54 -1.00
C ASP A 31 23.58 -13.40 -2.20
N GLU A 32 24.73 -14.01 -2.11
CA GLU A 32 25.77 -14.00 -3.16
C GLU A 32 25.32 -14.62 -4.48
N TYR A 33 24.28 -15.44 -4.47
CA TYR A 33 23.68 -16.08 -5.65
C TYR A 33 22.50 -15.28 -6.24
N GLY A 34 22.14 -14.13 -5.64
CA GLY A 34 21.04 -13.31 -6.07
C GLY A 34 19.67 -13.76 -5.55
N HIS A 35 19.61 -14.76 -4.66
CA HIS A 35 18.38 -15.20 -4.03
C HIS A 35 18.02 -14.28 -2.86
N SER A 36 16.72 -14.20 -2.55
CA SER A 36 16.28 -13.46 -1.36
C SER A 36 16.94 -14.02 -0.10
N ALA A 37 17.51 -13.14 0.71
CA ALA A 37 18.01 -13.49 2.04
C ALA A 37 16.88 -13.59 3.08
N LEU A 38 15.65 -13.24 2.71
CA LEU A 38 14.48 -13.25 3.58
C LEU A 38 13.53 -14.37 3.14
N CYS A 39 13.00 -15.14 4.07
CA CYS A 39 12.00 -16.19 3.84
C CYS A 39 10.61 -15.82 4.40
N ALA A 40 10.55 -14.91 5.36
CA ALA A 40 9.29 -14.45 5.94
C ALA A 40 9.36 -12.97 6.32
N VAL A 41 8.17 -12.33 6.34
CA VAL A 41 8.00 -10.98 6.88
C VAL A 41 6.87 -10.97 7.91
N PHE A 42 7.10 -10.25 8.99
CA PHE A 42 6.13 -10.04 10.06
C PHE A 42 5.79 -8.55 10.12
N PHE A 43 4.56 -8.19 9.77
CA PHE A 43 4.05 -6.84 9.99
C PHE A 43 3.63 -6.70 11.46
N MET A 44 4.57 -6.29 12.31
CA MET A 44 4.37 -6.13 13.74
C MET A 44 3.44 -4.97 14.08
N VAL A 45 3.36 -3.98 13.20
CA VAL A 45 2.46 -2.82 13.29
C VAL A 45 1.87 -2.58 11.92
N ARG A 46 0.58 -2.28 11.84
CA ARG A 46 -0.06 -1.87 10.58
C ARG A 46 0.57 -0.57 10.10
N PRO A 47 1.20 -0.56 8.92
CA PRO A 47 1.75 0.66 8.35
C PRO A 47 0.64 1.69 8.14
N MET A 48 0.89 2.91 8.57
CA MET A 48 -0.01 4.04 8.36
C MET A 48 0.78 5.20 7.77
N ALA A 49 0.10 6.00 6.94
CA ALA A 49 0.66 7.25 6.48
C ALA A 49 0.96 8.17 7.68
N VAL A 50 2.10 8.83 7.64
CA VAL A 50 2.42 9.84 8.67
C VAL A 50 1.43 11.00 8.50
N PRO A 51 0.65 11.39 9.54
CA PRO A 51 -0.40 12.38 9.42
C PRO A 51 0.09 13.74 8.88
N ASP A 52 1.34 14.07 9.14
CA ASP A 52 1.96 15.34 8.78
C ASP A 52 2.87 15.25 7.53
N ASP A 53 2.78 14.18 6.77
CA ASP A 53 3.53 14.04 5.52
C ASP A 53 2.95 14.97 4.44
N ILE A 54 3.55 16.16 4.35
CA ILE A 54 3.18 17.19 3.37
C ILE A 54 3.41 16.69 1.94
N GLN A 55 4.43 15.86 1.69
CA GLN A 55 4.71 15.33 0.35
C GLN A 55 3.62 14.39 -0.10
N GLN A 56 3.18 13.51 0.79
CA GLN A 56 2.08 12.60 0.49
C GLN A 56 0.76 13.36 0.26
N LYS A 57 0.46 14.36 1.11
CA LYS A 57 -0.71 15.23 0.92
C LYS A 57 -0.64 15.99 -0.40
N GLY A 58 0.54 16.52 -0.75
CA GLY A 58 0.78 17.20 -2.02
C GLY A 58 0.59 16.29 -3.24
N SER A 59 1.10 15.07 -3.18
CA SER A 59 0.94 14.08 -4.26
C SER A 59 -0.53 13.67 -4.45
N LYS A 60 -1.27 13.44 -3.36
CA LYS A 60 -2.72 13.19 -3.41
C LYS A 60 -3.49 14.36 -4.02
N LEU A 61 -3.16 15.58 -3.60
CA LEU A 61 -3.78 16.78 -4.14
C LEU A 61 -3.53 16.91 -5.65
N ASN A 62 -2.32 16.68 -6.11
CA ASN A 62 -1.97 16.75 -7.53
C ASN A 62 -2.73 15.68 -8.33
N GLY A 63 -2.76 14.44 -7.87
CA GLY A 63 -3.53 13.38 -8.52
C GLY A 63 -5.03 13.69 -8.57
N PHE A 64 -5.58 14.25 -7.49
CA PHE A 64 -6.98 14.64 -7.44
C PHE A 64 -7.30 15.79 -8.41
N VAL A 65 -6.43 16.80 -8.49
CA VAL A 65 -6.55 17.91 -9.44
C VAL A 65 -6.47 17.39 -10.87
N GLU A 66 -5.53 16.52 -11.17
CA GLU A 66 -5.36 15.91 -12.50
C GLU A 66 -6.61 15.14 -12.92
N ALA A 67 -7.18 14.32 -12.04
CA ALA A 67 -8.35 13.51 -12.32
C ALA A 67 -9.63 14.35 -12.55
N HIS A 68 -9.77 15.52 -11.89
CA HIS A 68 -11.04 16.27 -11.86
C HIS A 68 -11.00 17.64 -12.56
N CYS A 69 -9.81 18.13 -12.90
CA CYS A 69 -9.65 19.46 -13.48
C CYS A 69 -9.12 19.39 -14.92
N HIS A 70 -9.99 19.12 -15.88
CA HIS A 70 -9.63 19.21 -17.30
C HIS A 70 -10.01 20.58 -17.86
N ARG A 71 -9.13 21.13 -18.72
CA ARG A 71 -9.39 22.40 -19.41
C ARG A 71 -10.49 22.23 -20.45
N GLY A 72 -11.53 23.06 -20.38
CA GLY A 72 -12.57 23.10 -21.39
C GLY A 72 -12.06 23.64 -22.73
N PRO A 73 -12.67 23.25 -23.89
CA PRO A 73 -12.20 23.64 -25.23
C PRO A 73 -12.13 25.15 -25.46
N GLN A 74 -13.01 25.92 -24.80
CA GLN A 74 -13.07 27.38 -24.93
C GLN A 74 -12.61 28.13 -23.68
N GLU A 75 -12.09 27.41 -22.68
CA GLU A 75 -11.61 28.01 -21.46
C GLU A 75 -10.24 28.65 -21.66
N SER A 76 -10.09 29.93 -21.30
CA SER A 76 -8.77 30.57 -21.34
C SER A 76 -7.81 29.93 -20.33
N LEU A 77 -6.52 29.95 -20.62
CA LEU A 77 -5.50 29.41 -19.71
C LEU A 77 -5.53 30.11 -18.34
N PHE A 78 -5.86 31.40 -18.32
CA PHE A 78 -5.97 32.16 -17.09
C PHE A 78 -7.16 31.68 -16.24
N ALA A 79 -8.35 31.54 -16.84
CA ALA A 79 -9.54 31.05 -16.16
C ALA A 79 -9.33 29.63 -15.61
N TYR A 80 -8.73 28.75 -16.42
CA TYR A 80 -8.38 27.40 -16.01
C TYR A 80 -7.43 27.38 -14.80
N ASN A 81 -6.37 28.18 -14.80
CA ASN A 81 -5.43 28.28 -13.68
C ASN A 81 -6.11 28.82 -12.40
N VAL A 82 -6.99 29.80 -12.52
CA VAL A 82 -7.77 30.30 -11.36
C VAL A 82 -8.66 29.21 -10.78
N ARG A 83 -9.36 28.46 -11.64
CA ARG A 83 -10.23 27.36 -11.23
C ARG A 83 -9.46 26.23 -10.55
N ILE A 84 -8.32 25.81 -11.10
CA ILE A 84 -7.44 24.80 -10.49
C ILE A 84 -7.00 25.24 -9.10
N ARG A 85 -6.52 26.48 -8.95
CA ARG A 85 -6.04 26.99 -7.65
C ARG A 85 -7.16 27.02 -6.61
N GLN A 86 -8.35 27.44 -6.98
CA GLN A 86 -9.51 27.45 -6.09
C GLN A 86 -9.88 26.02 -5.66
N PHE A 87 -9.93 25.09 -6.61
CA PHE A 87 -10.23 23.70 -6.37
C PHE A 87 -9.16 23.05 -5.47
N ALA A 88 -7.89 23.25 -5.78
CA ALA A 88 -6.79 22.75 -4.97
C ALA A 88 -6.83 23.30 -3.54
N ALA A 89 -7.12 24.60 -3.36
CA ALA A 89 -7.23 25.20 -2.04
C ALA A 89 -8.40 24.63 -1.23
N GLN A 90 -9.53 24.35 -1.85
CA GLN A 90 -10.68 23.71 -1.20
C GLN A 90 -10.34 22.28 -0.75
N GLN A 91 -9.70 21.50 -1.62
CA GLN A 91 -9.27 20.13 -1.28
C GLN A 91 -8.20 20.11 -0.20
N TRP A 92 -7.23 21.02 -0.28
CA TRP A 92 -6.21 21.16 0.78
C TRP A 92 -6.84 21.48 2.14
N ALA A 93 -7.81 22.41 2.16
CA ALA A 93 -8.51 22.76 3.40
C ALA A 93 -9.30 21.56 3.98
N LYS A 94 -9.87 20.71 3.12
CA LYS A 94 -10.55 19.47 3.51
C LYS A 94 -9.57 18.47 4.12
N MET A 95 -8.48 18.17 3.41
CA MET A 95 -7.43 17.26 3.85
C MET A 95 -6.74 17.72 5.13
N SER A 96 -6.61 19.03 5.36
CA SER A 96 -5.97 19.59 6.54
C SER A 96 -6.88 19.58 7.77
N LYS A 97 -8.19 19.55 7.59
CA LYS A 97 -9.17 19.47 8.69
C LYS A 97 -9.42 18.04 9.18
N SER A 98 -9.09 17.04 8.37
CA SER A 98 -9.22 15.65 8.74
C SER A 98 -8.31 15.35 9.94
N LYS A 99 -8.91 15.20 11.12
CA LYS A 99 -8.24 14.83 12.38
C LYS A 99 -8.21 13.33 12.58
N SER A 100 -8.70 12.55 11.59
CA SER A 100 -8.92 11.14 11.82
C SER A 100 -7.62 10.35 11.74
N PHE A 101 -7.25 9.78 12.85
CA PHE A 101 -6.15 8.83 12.99
C PHE A 101 -6.60 7.39 12.78
N GLY A 102 -7.91 7.15 12.65
CA GLY A 102 -8.52 5.83 12.50
C GLY A 102 -9.09 5.62 11.10
N LEU A 103 -8.89 4.45 10.52
CA LEU A 103 -9.48 4.08 9.22
C LEU A 103 -11.02 4.07 9.26
N ALA A 104 -11.61 3.80 10.43
CA ALA A 104 -13.06 3.79 10.61
C ALA A 104 -13.72 5.17 10.43
N GLU A 105 -12.98 6.25 10.65
CA GLU A 105 -13.47 7.62 10.55
C GLU A 105 -13.31 8.23 9.15
N LEU A 106 -12.59 7.54 8.25
CA LEU A 106 -12.39 7.97 6.87
C LEU A 106 -13.65 7.70 6.04
N ASP A 107 -13.93 8.58 5.06
CA ASP A 107 -14.95 8.29 4.06
C ASP A 107 -14.51 7.13 3.13
N THR A 108 -15.44 6.65 2.30
CA THR A 108 -15.21 5.47 1.45
C THR A 108 -14.04 5.67 0.47
N GLU A 109 -13.90 6.87 -0.11
CA GLU A 109 -12.80 7.13 -1.06
C GLU A 109 -11.47 7.29 -0.35
N GLU A 110 -11.44 7.96 0.80
CA GLU A 110 -10.25 8.07 1.62
C GLU A 110 -9.75 6.69 2.11
N ARG A 111 -10.68 5.78 2.46
CA ARG A 111 -10.36 4.39 2.80
C ARG A 111 -9.72 3.65 1.66
N LYS A 112 -10.29 3.73 0.47
CA LYS A 112 -9.73 3.09 -0.73
C LYS A 112 -8.30 3.54 -0.99
N ASP A 113 -8.03 4.83 -0.87
CA ASP A 113 -6.69 5.39 -1.03
C ASP A 113 -5.69 4.85 -0.01
N VAL A 114 -6.10 4.74 1.26
CA VAL A 114 -5.25 4.19 2.32
C VAL A 114 -5.00 2.71 2.08
N VAL A 115 -6.04 1.94 1.72
CA VAL A 115 -5.91 0.51 1.41
C VAL A 115 -5.02 0.30 0.19
N ALA A 116 -5.17 1.09 -0.87
CA ALA A 116 -4.31 1.02 -2.05
C ALA A 116 -2.84 1.30 -1.71
N THR A 117 -2.58 2.32 -0.87
CA THR A 117 -1.24 2.65 -0.41
C THR A 117 -0.63 1.51 0.42
N LEU A 118 -1.41 0.93 1.33
CA LEU A 118 -1.00 -0.20 2.15
C LEU A 118 -0.71 -1.43 1.27
N PHE A 119 -1.55 -1.68 0.28
CA PHE A 119 -1.36 -2.77 -0.68
C PHE A 119 -0.05 -2.65 -1.44
N VAL A 120 0.25 -1.46 -1.98
CA VAL A 120 1.53 -1.20 -2.66
C VAL A 120 2.71 -1.47 -1.73
N LEU A 121 2.65 -1.03 -0.48
CA LEU A 121 3.71 -1.27 0.50
C LEU A 121 3.90 -2.77 0.77
N ILE A 122 2.81 -3.50 1.01
CA ILE A 122 2.85 -4.95 1.24
C ILE A 122 3.47 -5.66 0.05
N LEU A 123 3.03 -5.32 -1.18
CA LEU A 123 3.57 -5.92 -2.41
C LEU A 123 5.05 -5.60 -2.61
N GLN A 124 5.49 -4.38 -2.30
CA GLN A 124 6.90 -4.02 -2.42
C GLN A 124 7.77 -4.81 -1.46
N ILE A 125 7.31 -5.03 -0.24
CA ILE A 125 8.01 -5.85 0.75
C ILE A 125 7.94 -7.32 0.36
N PHE A 126 6.76 -7.83 -0.02
CA PHE A 126 6.58 -9.21 -0.49
C PHE A 126 7.45 -9.51 -1.72
N GLY A 127 7.52 -8.61 -2.69
CA GLY A 127 8.35 -8.79 -3.88
C GLY A 127 9.85 -8.92 -3.58
N ARG A 128 10.29 -8.57 -2.37
CA ARG A 128 11.68 -8.83 -1.94
C ARG A 128 11.88 -10.23 -1.41
N LEU A 129 10.83 -10.84 -0.86
CA LEU A 129 10.84 -12.24 -0.45
C LEU A 129 10.72 -13.15 -1.67
N ALA A 130 9.86 -12.76 -2.62
CA ALA A 130 9.55 -13.54 -3.82
C ALA A 130 10.63 -13.52 -4.91
N ARG A 131 11.77 -12.90 -4.68
CA ARG A 131 12.92 -12.92 -5.61
C ARG A 131 13.62 -14.27 -5.72
N VAL A 132 13.05 -15.28 -5.11
CA VAL A 132 13.63 -16.62 -5.12
C VAL A 132 13.10 -17.39 -6.31
N THR A 133 14.00 -17.90 -7.10
CA THR A 133 13.71 -18.89 -8.12
C THR A 133 14.21 -20.28 -7.73
N ASP A 134 14.77 -20.41 -6.53
CA ASP A 134 15.29 -21.68 -6.05
C ASP A 134 14.16 -22.50 -5.40
N VAL A 135 13.74 -23.55 -6.09
CA VAL A 135 12.71 -24.50 -5.63
C VAL A 135 13.09 -25.27 -4.35
N THR A 136 14.34 -25.18 -3.91
CA THR A 136 14.80 -25.81 -2.66
C THR A 136 14.55 -24.96 -1.42
N LYS A 137 14.24 -23.67 -1.59
CA LYS A 137 13.92 -22.76 -0.48
C LYS A 137 12.45 -22.83 -0.11
N PRO A 138 12.10 -22.61 1.17
CA PRO A 138 10.70 -22.58 1.59
C PRO A 138 9.95 -21.45 0.90
N GLU A 139 8.64 -21.65 0.68
CA GLU A 139 7.76 -20.61 0.17
C GLU A 139 7.82 -19.36 1.06
N PRO A 140 7.81 -18.15 0.49
CA PRO A 140 7.83 -16.92 1.26
C PRO A 140 6.52 -16.72 2.01
N HIS A 141 6.62 -16.37 3.29
CA HIS A 141 5.47 -16.15 4.15
C HIS A 141 5.32 -14.69 4.58
N VAL A 142 4.08 -14.23 4.68
CA VAL A 142 3.72 -12.91 5.20
C VAL A 142 2.78 -13.07 6.39
N TYR A 143 3.17 -12.49 7.53
CA TYR A 143 2.40 -12.55 8.76
C TYR A 143 1.94 -11.16 9.18
N PHE A 144 0.64 -11.00 9.41
CA PHE A 144 0.02 -9.79 9.94
C PHE A 144 -0.23 -10.00 11.44
N ILE A 145 0.62 -9.40 12.28
CA ILE A 145 0.61 -9.62 13.74
C ILE A 145 -0.24 -8.60 14.47
N ASP A 146 -0.22 -7.34 14.02
CA ASP A 146 -0.98 -6.27 14.65
C ASP A 146 -2.50 -6.50 14.51
N GLY A 147 -3.21 -6.53 15.63
CA GLY A 147 -4.68 -6.60 15.65
C GLY A 147 -5.38 -5.45 14.90
N ALA A 148 -4.67 -4.36 14.64
CA ALA A 148 -5.19 -3.26 13.83
C ALA A 148 -5.39 -3.63 12.34
N PHE A 149 -4.89 -4.77 11.89
CA PHE A 149 -5.22 -5.29 10.55
C PHE A 149 -6.62 -5.89 10.50
N ARG A 150 -7.15 -6.37 11.62
CA ARG A 150 -8.51 -6.89 11.75
C ARG A 150 -9.38 -5.93 12.54
N GLY A 151 -10.64 -5.81 12.16
CA GLY A 151 -11.68 -5.15 12.95
C GLY A 151 -11.91 -5.89 14.27
N ARG A 152 -12.39 -5.18 15.28
CA ARG A 152 -12.81 -5.79 16.54
C ARG A 152 -14.22 -6.35 16.35
N GLU A 153 -14.39 -7.65 16.54
CA GLU A 153 -15.68 -8.34 16.39
C GLU A 153 -16.82 -7.73 17.23
N GLU A 154 -16.50 -7.02 18.32
CA GLU A 154 -17.46 -6.47 19.25
C GLU A 154 -18.13 -5.15 18.79
N LYS A 155 -17.64 -4.51 17.73
CA LYS A 155 -18.22 -3.26 17.21
C LYS A 155 -18.76 -3.46 15.81
N GLN A 156 -20.06 -3.55 15.69
CA GLN A 156 -20.76 -3.56 14.41
C GLN A 156 -20.35 -2.30 13.61
N GLY A 157 -19.67 -2.50 12.48
CA GLY A 157 -19.11 -1.43 11.64
C GLY A 157 -17.63 -1.12 11.85
N ASP A 158 -16.92 -1.89 12.65
CA ASP A 158 -15.47 -1.75 12.78
C ASP A 158 -14.77 -2.13 11.46
N PHE A 159 -13.75 -1.36 11.12
CA PHE A 159 -13.06 -1.49 9.84
C PHE A 159 -12.07 -2.66 9.87
N ASP A 160 -12.33 -3.68 9.08
CA ASP A 160 -11.39 -4.77 8.84
C ASP A 160 -10.49 -4.46 7.64
N CYS A 161 -9.25 -4.11 7.93
CA CYS A 161 -8.27 -3.72 6.90
C CYS A 161 -7.93 -4.87 5.95
N LEU A 162 -7.90 -6.12 6.43
CA LEU A 162 -7.64 -7.27 5.59
C LEU A 162 -8.82 -7.55 4.66
N SER A 163 -10.05 -7.47 5.16
CA SER A 163 -11.23 -7.61 4.30
C SER A 163 -11.30 -6.53 3.20
N GLU A 164 -10.99 -5.28 3.54
CA GLU A 164 -10.94 -4.20 2.53
C GLU A 164 -9.81 -4.41 1.51
N LEU A 165 -8.66 -4.90 1.95
CA LEU A 165 -7.56 -5.25 1.05
C LEU A 165 -7.99 -6.37 0.09
N GLY A 166 -8.72 -7.37 0.58
CA GLY A 166 -9.29 -8.43 -0.23
C GLY A 166 -10.28 -7.91 -1.27
N ARG A 167 -11.22 -7.05 -0.88
CA ARG A 167 -12.17 -6.41 -1.81
C ARG A 167 -11.44 -5.55 -2.87
N TYR A 168 -10.39 -4.87 -2.48
CA TYR A 168 -9.56 -4.11 -3.42
C TYR A 168 -8.88 -5.03 -4.44
N LEU A 169 -8.32 -6.17 -4.00
CA LEU A 169 -7.75 -7.18 -4.88
C LEU A 169 -8.80 -7.79 -5.82
N ASP A 170 -9.98 -8.12 -5.32
CA ASP A 170 -11.09 -8.61 -6.14
C ASP A 170 -11.47 -7.60 -7.22
N ALA A 171 -11.57 -6.33 -6.85
CA ALA A 171 -11.88 -5.27 -7.81
C ALA A 171 -10.81 -5.14 -8.90
N LEU A 172 -9.51 -5.26 -8.56
CA LEU A 172 -8.42 -5.24 -9.53
C LEU A 172 -8.48 -6.44 -10.48
N MET A 173 -8.79 -7.64 -9.96
CA MET A 173 -8.85 -8.89 -10.74
C MET A 173 -10.07 -8.96 -11.65
N THR A 174 -11.13 -8.21 -11.36
CA THR A 174 -12.41 -8.22 -12.12
C THR A 174 -12.61 -7.02 -13.03
N CYS A 175 -11.86 -5.92 -12.83
CA CYS A 175 -11.96 -4.72 -13.64
C CYS A 175 -11.43 -4.97 -15.06
N LYS A 176 -12.24 -4.67 -16.09
CA LYS A 176 -11.89 -4.89 -17.51
C LYS A 176 -10.56 -4.27 -17.94
N ASP A 177 -10.23 -3.10 -17.39
CA ASP A 177 -9.06 -2.33 -17.78
C ASP A 177 -7.78 -2.80 -17.08
N SER A 178 -7.90 -3.51 -15.96
CA SER A 178 -6.77 -3.92 -15.13
C SER A 178 -6.61 -5.43 -14.95
N ALA A 179 -7.63 -6.23 -15.27
CA ALA A 179 -7.66 -7.67 -14.96
C ALA A 179 -6.48 -8.43 -15.54
N GLU A 180 -6.13 -8.22 -16.81
CA GLU A 180 -5.02 -8.91 -17.49
C GLU A 180 -3.67 -8.60 -16.81
N ILE A 181 -3.45 -7.31 -16.49
CA ILE A 181 -2.24 -6.86 -15.80
C ILE A 181 -2.24 -7.37 -14.36
N ALA A 182 -3.38 -7.29 -13.69
CA ALA A 182 -3.53 -7.73 -12.31
C ALA A 182 -3.32 -9.25 -12.18
N GLU A 183 -3.85 -10.04 -13.10
CA GLU A 183 -3.64 -11.48 -13.13
C GLU A 183 -2.16 -11.83 -13.33
N THR A 184 -1.50 -11.15 -14.27
CA THR A 184 -0.08 -11.37 -14.53
C THR A 184 0.80 -11.05 -13.32
N LEU A 185 0.52 -9.93 -12.64
CA LEU A 185 1.39 -9.41 -11.57
C LEU A 185 1.03 -9.95 -10.17
N TYR A 186 -0.25 -10.18 -9.90
CA TYR A 186 -0.76 -10.40 -8.54
C TYR A 186 -1.43 -11.74 -8.31
N ALA A 187 -1.63 -12.59 -9.35
CA ALA A 187 -2.35 -13.85 -9.19
C ALA A 187 -1.77 -14.78 -8.09
N PRO A 188 -0.44 -14.94 -7.94
CA PRO A 188 0.10 -15.77 -6.86
C PRO A 188 -0.23 -15.21 -5.48
N PHE A 189 -0.07 -13.88 -5.30
CA PHE A 189 -0.42 -13.20 -4.06
C PHE A 189 -1.91 -13.28 -3.76
N TYR A 190 -2.75 -13.05 -4.77
CA TYR A 190 -4.20 -13.14 -4.66
C TYR A 190 -4.67 -14.55 -4.23
N LYS A 191 -4.13 -15.59 -4.85
CA LYS A 191 -4.45 -16.98 -4.50
C LYS A 191 -4.07 -17.32 -3.07
N ALA A 192 -2.87 -16.94 -2.64
CA ALA A 192 -2.42 -17.12 -1.27
C ALA A 192 -3.32 -16.35 -0.29
N TYR A 193 -3.61 -15.09 -0.61
CA TYR A 193 -4.46 -14.23 0.21
C TYR A 193 -5.86 -14.82 0.43
N ARG A 194 -6.50 -15.29 -0.64
CA ARG A 194 -7.85 -15.89 -0.58
C ARG A 194 -7.89 -17.21 0.18
N LYS A 195 -6.79 -17.97 0.17
CA LYS A 195 -6.69 -19.23 0.90
C LYS A 195 -6.62 -19.01 2.41
N ASP A 196 -5.83 -18.05 2.86
CA ASP A 196 -5.46 -17.90 4.26
C ASP A 196 -6.29 -16.83 4.98
N ILE A 197 -6.92 -15.91 4.24
CA ILE A 197 -7.76 -14.83 4.77
C ILE A 197 -9.14 -14.90 4.11
N PRO A 198 -10.03 -15.81 4.58
CA PRO A 198 -11.40 -15.85 4.11
C PRO A 198 -12.13 -14.58 4.57
N TYR A 199 -12.76 -13.90 3.64
CA TYR A 199 -13.63 -12.74 3.90
C TYR A 199 -14.89 -12.87 3.04
N GLU A 200 -16.00 -12.36 3.55
CA GLU A 200 -17.25 -12.33 2.81
C GLU A 200 -17.16 -11.28 1.69
N SER A 201 -17.49 -11.69 0.48
CA SER A 201 -17.51 -10.86 -0.74
C SER A 201 -18.76 -10.00 -0.81
#